data_df0812bdb42119a71636411c1c3f6b8b
#
_entry.id   df0812bdb42119a71636411c1c3f6b8b
#
_cell.length_a   1.000
_cell.length_b   1.000
_cell.length_c   1.000
_cell.angle_alpha   90.00
_cell.angle_beta   90.00
_cell.angle_gamma   90.00
#
_symmetry.space_group_name_H-M   'P 1'
#
loop_
_entity.id
_entity.type
_entity.pdbx_description
1 polymer ?
#
loop_
_entity_poly.entity_id
_entity_poly.type
_entity_poly.pdbx_seq_one_letter_code
_entity_poly.pdbx_strand_id
1 'polypeptide(L)'
;MKILYVATVQSHICQFHKPIMRLMHEKGAEVHVAACDNLVQKNGLKMEYADKVFDVPFDRSPKSLRNIKAYRQLKKIIDENSYDLIHCNTPVGGVIARLASRRARKHGAKLIYTAHGFHFYKGAPRFNWLVYYPVEKALARLTDAIITITHEDYELARKKFSTNVYFSHGVGANGEKYMPVDTATALELRREMGIGQDEFVILCTGELLKNKNQRTAILAVHEARKKHSDIRLLLAGNGSERAALESLIDELGERKSIELIGYRIDLERYVGACDMVMSCSFREGLPLNIAEAMLMKKAALVSDNRGHRELVENGKTGYIVGSGDVGAFADRLELMHDDRALLSAMGDEAYKRSALYAAENVVKEIEKVYDEVQKV
;
A
#
# COMPACT_ATOMS: atom_id res chain seq x y z
N MET A 1 13.48 10.76 -23.49
CA MET A 1 12.09 10.37 -23.21
C MET A 1 11.51 11.33 -22.17
N LYS A 2 10.28 11.79 -22.36
CA LYS A 2 9.60 12.70 -21.42
C LYS A 2 8.38 12.02 -20.80
N ILE A 3 8.37 11.89 -19.48
CA ILE A 3 7.36 11.12 -18.75
C ILE A 3 6.56 12.04 -17.83
N LEU A 4 5.23 11.85 -17.80
CA LEU A 4 4.35 12.50 -16.83
C LEU A 4 3.75 11.46 -15.87
N TYR A 5 4.05 11.57 -14.59
CA TYR A 5 3.36 10.84 -13.54
C TYR A 5 2.16 11.61 -13.03
N VAL A 6 0.99 10.98 -12.99
CA VAL A 6 -0.26 11.61 -12.53
C VAL A 6 -0.86 10.83 -11.37
N ALA A 7 -1.17 11.51 -10.28
CA ALA A 7 -1.93 10.95 -9.16
C ALA A 7 -2.84 12.02 -8.53
N THR A 8 -3.77 11.60 -7.66
CA THR A 8 -4.66 12.55 -6.99
C THR A 8 -3.90 13.48 -6.03
N VAL A 9 -2.84 12.97 -5.36
CA VAL A 9 -2.02 13.74 -4.40
C VAL A 9 -0.54 13.46 -4.57
N GLN A 10 0.31 14.46 -4.30
CA GLN A 10 1.77 14.34 -4.43
C GLN A 10 2.36 13.30 -3.49
N SER A 11 1.82 13.17 -2.27
CA SER A 11 2.29 12.17 -1.31
C SER A 11 2.19 10.72 -1.84
N HIS A 12 1.22 10.43 -2.72
CA HIS A 12 1.12 9.12 -3.37
C HIS A 12 2.32 8.86 -4.29
N ILE A 13 2.71 9.86 -5.08
CA ILE A 13 3.89 9.75 -5.96
C ILE A 13 5.16 9.56 -5.13
N CYS A 14 5.36 10.40 -4.11
CA CYS A 14 6.52 10.32 -3.24
C CYS A 14 6.67 8.96 -2.53
N GLN A 15 5.56 8.36 -2.11
CA GLN A 15 5.58 7.11 -1.37
C GLN A 15 5.70 5.86 -2.26
N PHE A 16 5.09 5.89 -3.44
CA PHE A 16 4.88 4.67 -4.23
C PHE A 16 5.61 4.66 -5.58
N HIS A 17 6.04 5.82 -6.10
CA HIS A 17 6.64 5.89 -7.44
C HIS A 17 8.10 6.37 -7.44
N LYS A 18 8.65 6.71 -6.27
CA LYS A 18 10.05 7.15 -6.15
C LYS A 18 11.06 6.18 -6.80
N PRO A 19 10.98 4.85 -6.61
CA PRO A 19 11.96 3.92 -7.21
C PRO A 19 11.94 3.93 -8.75
N ILE A 20 10.76 3.92 -9.37
CA ILE A 20 10.67 3.95 -10.84
C ILE A 20 11.03 5.33 -11.41
N MET A 21 10.69 6.43 -10.71
CA MET A 21 11.09 7.77 -11.10
C MET A 21 12.61 7.93 -11.06
N ARG A 22 13.27 7.38 -10.02
CA ARG A 22 14.75 7.34 -9.90
C ARG A 22 15.37 6.64 -11.10
N LEU A 23 14.90 5.42 -11.43
CA LEU A 23 15.40 4.68 -12.58
C LEU A 23 15.24 5.46 -13.89
N MET A 24 14.08 6.07 -14.11
CA MET A 24 13.83 6.83 -15.35
C MET A 24 14.70 8.08 -15.42
N HIS A 25 14.89 8.78 -14.32
CA HIS A 25 15.78 9.94 -14.23
C HIS A 25 17.25 9.55 -14.48
N GLU A 26 17.72 8.44 -13.88
CA GLU A 26 19.08 7.91 -14.10
C GLU A 26 19.30 7.46 -15.57
N LYS A 27 18.24 7.08 -16.28
CA LYS A 27 18.27 6.80 -17.72
C LYS A 27 18.16 8.05 -18.61
N GLY A 28 18.17 9.24 -18.02
CA GLY A 28 18.12 10.50 -18.74
C GLY A 28 16.72 10.88 -19.25
N ALA A 29 15.65 10.34 -18.66
CA ALA A 29 14.30 10.79 -18.96
C ALA A 29 14.02 12.11 -18.23
N GLU A 30 13.30 13.03 -18.89
CA GLU A 30 12.70 14.20 -18.26
C GLU A 30 11.42 13.77 -17.54
N VAL A 31 11.42 13.88 -16.21
CA VAL A 31 10.35 13.38 -15.34
C VAL A 31 9.50 14.51 -14.80
N HIS A 32 8.23 14.54 -15.15
CA HIS A 32 7.27 15.49 -14.62
C HIS A 32 6.22 14.83 -13.73
N VAL A 33 5.67 15.59 -12.79
CA VAL A 33 4.60 15.14 -11.89
C VAL A 33 3.43 16.11 -11.95
N ALA A 34 2.19 15.60 -12.03
CA ALA A 34 0.96 16.36 -11.90
C ALA A 34 0.06 15.75 -10.81
N ALA A 35 -0.07 16.42 -9.67
CA ALA A 35 -0.85 15.97 -8.54
C ALA A 35 -1.19 17.17 -7.62
N CYS A 36 -2.22 17.03 -6.76
CA CYS A 36 -2.54 18.03 -5.76
C CYS A 36 -1.48 18.05 -4.66
N ASP A 37 -0.98 19.22 -4.32
CA ASP A 37 -0.01 19.37 -3.23
C ASP A 37 -0.67 19.10 -1.87
N ASN A 38 -0.09 18.15 -1.14
CA ASN A 38 -0.45 17.81 0.23
C ASN A 38 0.79 17.47 1.08
N LEU A 39 1.98 17.85 0.63
CA LEU A 39 3.24 17.47 1.27
C LEU A 39 3.44 18.16 2.62
N VAL A 40 2.96 19.39 2.77
CA VAL A 40 3.00 20.13 4.05
C VAL A 40 2.37 19.35 5.20
N GLN A 41 1.35 18.53 4.90
CA GLN A 41 0.64 17.71 5.89
C GLN A 41 1.32 16.34 6.14
N LYS A 42 2.45 16.06 5.49
CA LYS A 42 3.12 14.74 5.45
C LYS A 42 4.56 14.76 5.99
N ASN A 43 4.81 15.62 7.02
CA ASN A 43 6.01 15.61 7.87
C ASN A 43 7.33 15.35 7.12
N GLY A 44 7.71 16.25 6.21
CA GLY A 44 9.03 16.21 5.55
C GLY A 44 9.13 15.30 4.33
N LEU A 45 8.01 14.74 3.84
CA LEU A 45 7.99 14.03 2.57
C LEU A 45 8.35 15.02 1.44
N LYS A 46 9.33 14.64 0.60
CA LYS A 46 9.82 15.47 -0.51
C LYS A 46 9.60 14.79 -1.85
N MET A 47 9.30 15.60 -2.87
CA MET A 47 9.27 15.13 -4.25
C MET A 47 10.71 15.06 -4.77
N GLU A 48 11.19 13.84 -5.03
CA GLU A 48 12.53 13.58 -5.55
C GLU A 48 12.44 13.03 -6.98
N TYR A 49 13.50 13.21 -7.77
CA TYR A 49 13.59 12.71 -9.16
C TYR A 49 12.51 13.24 -10.10
N ALA A 50 11.96 14.43 -9.82
CA ALA A 50 11.05 15.13 -10.69
C ALA A 50 11.70 16.45 -11.16
N ASP A 51 11.85 16.61 -12.47
CA ASP A 51 12.36 17.87 -13.07
C ASP A 51 11.33 18.99 -12.99
N LYS A 52 10.04 18.62 -13.02
CA LYS A 52 8.94 19.58 -12.89
C LYS A 52 7.73 19.00 -12.16
N VAL A 53 7.20 19.79 -11.23
CA VAL A 53 6.00 19.43 -10.47
C VAL A 53 4.90 20.45 -10.74
N PHE A 54 3.73 19.97 -11.15
CA PHE A 54 2.53 20.77 -11.35
C PHE A 54 1.54 20.50 -10.22
N ASP A 55 1.16 21.53 -9.49
CA ASP A 55 0.06 21.44 -8.54
C ASP A 55 -1.26 21.51 -9.32
N VAL A 56 -1.97 20.37 -9.35
CA VAL A 56 -3.25 20.23 -10.03
C VAL A 56 -4.31 19.92 -8.99
N PRO A 57 -5.43 20.69 -8.92
CA PRO A 57 -6.38 20.63 -7.81
C PRO A 57 -7.31 19.40 -7.87
N PHE A 58 -6.73 18.20 -7.93
CA PHE A 58 -7.49 16.96 -7.83
C PHE A 58 -8.19 16.84 -6.48
N ASP A 59 -9.35 16.21 -6.48
CA ASP A 59 -10.08 15.85 -5.27
C ASP A 59 -10.35 14.34 -5.27
N ARG A 60 -10.24 13.69 -4.11
CA ARG A 60 -10.51 12.24 -3.97
C ARG A 60 -11.98 11.89 -4.22
N SER A 61 -12.90 12.83 -3.97
CA SER A 61 -14.32 12.65 -4.25
C SER A 61 -14.60 12.78 -5.75
N PRO A 62 -15.14 11.77 -6.43
CA PRO A 62 -15.47 11.85 -7.85
C PRO A 62 -16.57 12.89 -8.15
N LYS A 63 -17.35 13.31 -7.15
CA LYS A 63 -18.42 14.31 -7.27
C LYS A 63 -17.93 15.76 -7.15
N SER A 64 -16.67 15.97 -6.82
CA SER A 64 -16.15 17.32 -6.59
C SER A 64 -16.00 18.11 -7.91
N LEU A 65 -16.54 19.32 -7.94
CA LEU A 65 -16.39 20.25 -9.06
C LEU A 65 -14.92 20.67 -9.29
N ARG A 66 -14.05 20.55 -8.27
CA ARG A 66 -12.61 20.78 -8.42
C ARG A 66 -12.00 19.89 -9.49
N ASN A 67 -12.54 18.69 -9.70
CA ASN A 67 -12.07 17.76 -10.72
C ASN A 67 -12.29 18.26 -12.15
N ILE A 68 -13.25 19.15 -12.39
CA ILE A 68 -13.43 19.83 -13.69
C ILE A 68 -12.26 20.78 -13.94
N LYS A 69 -11.85 21.55 -12.92
CA LYS A 69 -10.68 22.43 -13.00
C LYS A 69 -9.40 21.61 -13.21
N ALA A 70 -9.25 20.52 -12.44
CA ALA A 70 -8.12 19.59 -12.56
C ALA A 70 -8.02 18.99 -13.98
N TYR A 71 -9.14 18.58 -14.58
CA TYR A 71 -9.18 18.09 -15.96
C TYR A 71 -8.69 19.15 -16.97
N ARG A 72 -9.20 20.38 -16.88
CA ARG A 72 -8.80 21.47 -17.80
C ARG A 72 -7.32 21.81 -17.67
N GLN A 73 -6.82 21.88 -16.45
CA GLN A 73 -5.43 22.19 -16.17
C GLN A 73 -4.50 21.04 -16.62
N LEU A 74 -4.83 19.79 -16.27
CA LEU A 74 -4.04 18.64 -16.70
C LEU A 74 -4.01 18.51 -18.23
N LYS A 75 -5.16 18.72 -18.89
CA LYS A 75 -5.22 18.70 -20.35
C LYS A 75 -4.30 19.75 -20.97
N LYS A 76 -4.29 20.99 -20.44
CA LYS A 76 -3.37 22.03 -20.88
C LYS A 76 -1.91 21.63 -20.69
N ILE A 77 -1.55 21.09 -19.50
CA ILE A 77 -0.19 20.60 -19.20
C ILE A 77 0.23 19.54 -20.24
N ILE A 78 -0.65 18.58 -20.53
CA ILE A 78 -0.35 17.50 -21.47
C ILE A 78 -0.19 18.04 -22.88
N ASP A 79 -1.07 18.91 -23.33
CA ASP A 79 -1.05 19.47 -24.69
C ASP A 79 0.18 20.38 -24.94
N GLU A 80 0.70 21.05 -23.90
CA GLU A 80 1.83 21.99 -24.01
C GLU A 80 3.22 21.32 -23.86
N ASN A 81 3.31 20.09 -23.36
CA ASN A 81 4.61 19.50 -23.00
C ASN A 81 5.06 18.30 -23.84
N SER A 82 4.23 17.80 -24.76
CA SER A 82 4.59 16.70 -25.69
C SER A 82 5.24 15.48 -25.00
N TYR A 83 4.49 14.80 -24.13
CA TYR A 83 4.98 13.63 -23.41
C TYR A 83 5.04 12.39 -24.31
N ASP A 84 6.10 11.58 -24.14
CA ASP A 84 6.22 10.26 -24.75
C ASP A 84 5.39 9.24 -23.99
N LEU A 85 5.39 9.35 -22.62
CA LEU A 85 4.70 8.45 -21.73
C LEU A 85 3.94 9.22 -20.64
N ILE A 86 2.69 8.84 -20.41
CA ILE A 86 1.87 9.33 -19.30
C ILE A 86 1.51 8.13 -18.42
N HIS A 87 1.98 8.12 -17.18
CA HIS A 87 1.68 7.06 -16.22
C HIS A 87 0.75 7.60 -15.14
N CYS A 88 -0.51 7.20 -15.19
CA CYS A 88 -1.52 7.66 -14.24
C CYS A 88 -1.85 6.62 -13.17
N ASN A 89 -2.17 7.14 -11.99
CA ASN A 89 -2.40 6.37 -10.78
C ASN A 89 -3.61 6.91 -10.03
N THR A 90 -4.09 6.15 -9.05
CA THR A 90 -5.26 6.48 -8.22
C THR A 90 -6.58 6.55 -9.01
N PRO A 91 -7.75 6.28 -8.39
CA PRO A 91 -9.01 6.22 -9.14
C PRO A 91 -9.36 7.51 -9.86
N VAL A 92 -9.40 8.64 -9.16
CA VAL A 92 -9.79 9.94 -9.75
C VAL A 92 -8.69 10.48 -10.68
N GLY A 93 -7.42 10.42 -10.25
CA GLY A 93 -6.28 10.80 -11.08
C GLY A 93 -6.24 10.01 -12.39
N GLY A 94 -6.45 8.70 -12.32
CA GLY A 94 -6.50 7.82 -13.47
C GLY A 94 -7.66 8.10 -14.43
N VAL A 95 -8.87 8.39 -13.92
CA VAL A 95 -10.02 8.78 -14.76
C VAL A 95 -9.70 10.08 -15.52
N ILE A 96 -9.26 11.10 -14.81
CA ILE A 96 -9.00 12.42 -15.37
C ILE A 96 -7.84 12.38 -16.38
N ALA A 97 -6.76 11.67 -16.06
CA ALA A 97 -5.61 11.53 -16.95
C ALA A 97 -5.98 10.82 -18.26
N ARG A 98 -6.71 9.69 -18.18
CA ARG A 98 -7.15 8.95 -19.37
C ARG A 98 -8.05 9.79 -20.30
N LEU A 99 -8.90 10.63 -19.72
CA LEU A 99 -9.73 11.56 -20.50
C LEU A 99 -8.91 12.73 -21.09
N ALA A 100 -7.99 13.32 -20.32
CA ALA A 100 -7.18 14.46 -20.72
C ALA A 100 -6.15 14.10 -21.81
N SER A 101 -5.63 12.87 -21.79
CA SER A 101 -4.58 12.40 -22.72
C SER A 101 -5.08 11.99 -24.10
N ARG A 102 -6.39 12.04 -24.37
CA ARG A 102 -6.98 11.55 -25.63
C ARG A 102 -6.35 12.18 -26.87
N ARG A 103 -6.03 13.49 -26.85
CA ARG A 103 -5.37 14.18 -27.96
C ARG A 103 -3.90 13.76 -28.06
N ALA A 104 -3.15 13.79 -26.97
CA ALA A 104 -1.73 13.42 -26.95
C ALA A 104 -1.50 11.99 -27.47
N ARG A 105 -2.37 11.05 -27.10
CA ARG A 105 -2.31 9.65 -27.62
C ARG A 105 -2.47 9.58 -29.14
N LYS A 106 -3.32 10.42 -29.75
CA LYS A 106 -3.43 10.49 -31.20
C LYS A 106 -2.15 11.00 -31.89
N HIS A 107 -1.29 11.67 -31.13
CA HIS A 107 0.00 12.18 -31.59
C HIS A 107 1.19 11.34 -31.08
N GLY A 108 0.96 10.10 -30.65
CA GLY A 108 2.00 9.14 -30.34
C GLY A 108 2.30 8.95 -28.86
N ALA A 109 1.78 9.80 -27.95
CA ALA A 109 1.97 9.60 -26.52
C ALA A 109 1.34 8.28 -26.06
N LYS A 110 2.05 7.52 -25.22
CA LYS A 110 1.54 6.28 -24.60
C LYS A 110 0.95 6.58 -23.22
N LEU A 111 -0.08 5.84 -22.86
CA LEU A 111 -0.80 6.01 -21.59
C LEU A 111 -0.90 4.69 -20.82
N ILE A 112 -0.31 4.67 -19.65
CA ILE A 112 -0.35 3.53 -18.71
C ILE A 112 -1.17 3.93 -17.49
N TYR A 113 -1.99 3.02 -17.00
CA TYR A 113 -2.72 3.17 -15.74
C TYR A 113 -2.36 2.06 -14.76
N THR A 114 -1.82 2.41 -13.59
CA THR A 114 -1.67 1.45 -12.49
C THR A 114 -2.89 1.49 -11.58
N ALA A 115 -3.59 0.36 -11.52
CA ALA A 115 -4.70 0.12 -10.63
C ALA A 115 -4.19 -0.42 -9.28
N HIS A 116 -4.19 0.43 -8.26
CA HIS A 116 -3.80 0.06 -6.88
C HIS A 116 -4.91 -0.70 -6.13
N GLY A 117 -5.75 -1.39 -6.87
CA GLY A 117 -6.87 -2.18 -6.39
C GLY A 117 -8.22 -1.65 -6.85
N PHE A 118 -8.91 -2.41 -7.70
CA PHE A 118 -10.24 -2.03 -8.16
C PHE A 118 -11.25 -1.98 -7.01
N HIS A 119 -12.25 -1.12 -7.15
CA HIS A 119 -13.36 -1.05 -6.18
C HIS A 119 -14.39 -2.17 -6.36
N PHE A 120 -14.31 -2.90 -7.47
CA PHE A 120 -15.12 -4.07 -7.81
C PHE A 120 -14.21 -5.32 -7.80
N TYR A 121 -14.49 -6.23 -6.90
CA TYR A 121 -13.73 -7.46 -6.65
C TYR A 121 -14.69 -8.53 -6.10
N LYS A 122 -14.25 -9.77 -5.96
CA LYS A 122 -15.08 -10.85 -5.40
C LYS A 122 -15.50 -10.51 -3.97
N GLY A 123 -16.81 -10.38 -3.75
CA GLY A 123 -17.36 -9.96 -2.45
C GLY A 123 -17.59 -8.45 -2.29
N ALA A 124 -17.22 -7.62 -3.28
CA ALA A 124 -17.53 -6.20 -3.24
C ALA A 124 -19.04 -5.92 -3.32
N PRO A 125 -19.54 -4.84 -2.71
CA PRO A 125 -20.93 -4.43 -2.81
C PRO A 125 -21.40 -4.33 -4.28
N ARG A 126 -22.61 -4.75 -4.58
CA ARG A 126 -23.19 -4.69 -5.95
C ARG A 126 -23.13 -3.29 -6.55
N PHE A 127 -23.28 -2.26 -5.72
CA PHE A 127 -23.14 -0.86 -6.14
C PHE A 127 -21.78 -0.58 -6.77
N ASN A 128 -20.70 -1.13 -6.23
CA ASN A 128 -19.36 -0.96 -6.77
C ASN A 128 -19.23 -1.55 -8.18
N TRP A 129 -19.83 -2.70 -8.42
CA TRP A 129 -19.89 -3.34 -9.73
C TRP A 129 -20.71 -2.54 -10.74
N LEU A 130 -21.82 -1.92 -10.31
CA LEU A 130 -22.69 -1.13 -11.18
C LEU A 130 -22.06 0.23 -11.55
N VAL A 131 -21.27 0.82 -10.67
CA VAL A 131 -20.73 2.18 -10.88
C VAL A 131 -19.27 2.15 -11.38
N TYR A 132 -18.38 1.47 -10.67
CA TYR A 132 -16.94 1.57 -10.99
C TYR A 132 -16.53 0.65 -12.13
N TYR A 133 -17.11 -0.53 -12.26
CA TYR A 133 -16.73 -1.47 -13.31
C TYR A 133 -17.01 -0.93 -14.73
N PRO A 134 -18.21 -0.39 -15.06
CA PRO A 134 -18.46 0.17 -16.39
C PRO A 134 -17.53 1.35 -16.73
N VAL A 135 -17.23 2.19 -15.75
CA VAL A 135 -16.31 3.32 -15.92
C VAL A 135 -14.90 2.82 -16.25
N GLU A 136 -14.36 1.89 -15.47
CA GLU A 136 -13.03 1.33 -15.73
C GLU A 136 -12.97 0.60 -17.07
N LYS A 137 -13.99 -0.18 -17.41
CA LYS A 137 -14.10 -0.88 -18.70
C LYS A 137 -14.15 0.09 -19.89
N ALA A 138 -14.86 1.20 -19.77
CA ALA A 138 -14.92 2.22 -20.82
C ALA A 138 -13.56 2.94 -20.98
N LEU A 139 -12.92 3.29 -19.86
CA LEU A 139 -11.64 3.97 -19.85
C LEU A 139 -10.45 3.08 -20.25
N ALA A 140 -10.57 1.77 -20.12
CA ALA A 140 -9.59 0.82 -20.62
C ALA A 140 -9.32 1.00 -22.13
N ARG A 141 -10.35 1.37 -22.91
CA ARG A 141 -10.21 1.68 -24.36
C ARG A 141 -9.38 2.92 -24.64
N LEU A 142 -9.21 3.79 -23.64
CA LEU A 142 -8.38 5.00 -23.71
C LEU A 142 -6.98 4.79 -23.13
N THR A 143 -6.59 3.54 -22.85
CA THR A 143 -5.36 3.19 -22.15
C THR A 143 -4.56 2.22 -23.01
N ASP A 144 -3.25 2.40 -23.14
CA ASP A 144 -2.38 1.49 -23.90
C ASP A 144 -2.00 0.27 -23.08
N ALA A 145 -1.85 0.45 -21.74
CA ALA A 145 -1.64 -0.64 -20.80
C ALA A 145 -2.25 -0.35 -19.43
N ILE A 146 -2.73 -1.41 -18.77
CA ILE A 146 -3.14 -1.39 -17.36
C ILE A 146 -2.17 -2.28 -16.58
N ILE A 147 -1.58 -1.76 -15.51
CA ILE A 147 -0.81 -2.53 -14.53
C ILE A 147 -1.71 -2.79 -13.34
N THR A 148 -1.83 -4.02 -12.92
CA THR A 148 -2.52 -4.45 -11.70
C THR A 148 -1.52 -5.00 -10.70
N ILE A 149 -1.83 -4.91 -9.41
CA ILE A 149 -0.92 -5.28 -8.32
C ILE A 149 -1.44 -6.46 -7.50
N THR A 150 -2.53 -7.08 -7.92
CA THR A 150 -3.04 -8.34 -7.37
C THR A 150 -3.44 -9.28 -8.51
N HIS A 151 -3.27 -10.58 -8.31
CA HIS A 151 -3.67 -11.58 -9.30
C HIS A 151 -5.18 -11.57 -9.55
N GLU A 152 -6.00 -11.30 -8.53
CA GLU A 152 -7.46 -11.19 -8.68
C GLU A 152 -7.84 -10.07 -9.66
N ASP A 153 -7.25 -8.90 -9.51
CA ASP A 153 -7.48 -7.76 -10.40
C ASP A 153 -6.91 -8.02 -11.80
N TYR A 154 -5.74 -8.67 -11.89
CA TYR A 154 -5.12 -9.05 -13.16
C TYR A 154 -6.03 -9.96 -13.98
N GLU A 155 -6.48 -11.07 -13.40
CA GLU A 155 -7.34 -12.02 -14.08
C GLU A 155 -8.67 -11.41 -14.49
N LEU A 156 -9.25 -10.55 -13.64
CA LEU A 156 -10.46 -9.84 -13.95
C LEU A 156 -10.27 -8.87 -15.13
N ALA A 157 -9.24 -8.03 -15.08
CA ALA A 157 -8.97 -7.02 -16.11
C ALA A 157 -8.61 -7.69 -17.45
N ARG A 158 -7.73 -8.71 -17.43
CA ARG A 158 -7.32 -9.47 -18.63
C ARG A 158 -8.51 -10.10 -19.35
N LYS A 159 -9.51 -10.59 -18.61
CA LYS A 159 -10.71 -11.22 -19.18
C LYS A 159 -11.76 -10.23 -19.65
N LYS A 160 -11.80 -9.01 -19.09
CA LYS A 160 -12.95 -8.10 -19.23
C LYS A 160 -12.64 -6.78 -19.93
N PHE A 161 -11.38 -6.36 -20.01
CA PHE A 161 -10.99 -5.08 -20.58
C PHE A 161 -10.35 -5.24 -21.96
N SER A 162 -10.56 -4.22 -22.80
CA SER A 162 -10.01 -4.20 -24.17
C SER A 162 -8.73 -3.37 -24.21
N THR A 163 -7.70 -3.84 -23.49
CA THR A 163 -6.35 -3.25 -23.46
C THR A 163 -5.35 -4.30 -22.98
N ASN A 164 -4.07 -4.06 -23.18
CA ASN A 164 -3.02 -4.90 -22.59
C ASN A 164 -3.03 -4.77 -21.09
N VAL A 165 -3.02 -5.89 -20.37
CA VAL A 165 -3.01 -5.92 -18.91
C VAL A 165 -1.75 -6.63 -18.45
N TYR A 166 -1.03 -6.00 -17.54
CA TYR A 166 0.19 -6.50 -16.93
C TYR A 166 -0.01 -6.68 -15.43
N PHE A 167 0.71 -7.64 -14.88
CA PHE A 167 0.80 -7.84 -13.45
C PHE A 167 2.14 -7.28 -12.95
N SER A 168 2.13 -6.64 -11.79
CA SER A 168 3.33 -6.26 -11.05
C SER A 168 3.16 -6.58 -9.57
N HIS A 169 4.24 -6.96 -8.91
CA HIS A 169 4.27 -7.24 -7.47
C HIS A 169 4.17 -5.95 -6.63
N GLY A 170 3.39 -4.99 -7.07
CA GLY A 170 3.08 -3.77 -6.34
C GLY A 170 3.86 -2.55 -6.78
N VAL A 171 4.33 -1.78 -5.82
CA VAL A 171 5.08 -0.53 -6.01
C VAL A 171 6.52 -0.59 -5.51
N GLY A 172 6.89 -1.72 -4.92
CA GLY A 172 8.21 -2.00 -4.38
C GLY A 172 8.40 -1.52 -2.94
N ALA A 173 8.66 -2.47 -2.04
CA ALA A 173 9.08 -2.19 -0.67
C ALA A 173 10.56 -1.79 -0.64
N ASN A 174 10.91 -0.81 0.20
CA ASN A 174 12.28 -0.27 0.27
C ASN A 174 13.20 -1.19 1.08
N GLY A 175 13.97 -2.05 0.38
CA GLY A 175 14.92 -2.97 1.00
C GLY A 175 16.12 -2.29 1.67
N GLU A 176 16.48 -1.06 1.28
CA GLU A 176 17.55 -0.31 1.95
C GLU A 176 17.12 0.18 3.35
N LYS A 177 15.83 0.50 3.50
CA LYS A 177 15.25 0.99 4.76
C LYS A 177 14.82 -0.15 5.68
N TYR A 178 14.23 -1.20 5.12
CA TYR A 178 13.68 -2.33 5.86
C TYR A 178 14.58 -3.54 5.73
N MET A 179 15.65 -3.58 6.53
CA MET A 179 16.61 -4.68 6.59
C MET A 179 16.44 -5.49 7.87
N PRO A 180 16.63 -6.82 7.83
CA PRO A 180 16.64 -7.63 9.05
C PRO A 180 17.61 -7.07 10.07
N VAL A 181 17.18 -7.05 11.32
CA VAL A 181 18.02 -6.70 12.46
C VAL A 181 18.41 -7.94 13.26
N ASP A 182 19.59 -7.94 13.85
CA ASP A 182 20.00 -9.00 14.77
C ASP A 182 19.33 -8.85 16.15
N THR A 183 19.44 -9.87 16.98
CA THR A 183 18.81 -9.91 18.30
C THR A 183 19.30 -8.76 19.20
N ALA A 184 20.59 -8.43 19.14
CA ALA A 184 21.14 -7.37 19.97
C ALA A 184 20.56 -6.00 19.61
N THR A 185 20.49 -5.69 18.32
CA THR A 185 19.85 -4.47 17.78
C THR A 185 18.35 -4.43 18.14
N ALA A 186 17.63 -5.55 18.02
CA ALA A 186 16.21 -5.61 18.40
C ALA A 186 15.99 -5.30 19.89
N LEU A 187 16.83 -5.83 20.76
CA LEU A 187 16.77 -5.58 22.21
C LEU A 187 17.12 -4.12 22.55
N GLU A 188 18.06 -3.52 21.83
CA GLU A 188 18.39 -2.10 22.01
C GLU A 188 17.22 -1.19 21.59
N LEU A 189 16.59 -1.46 20.44
CA LEU A 189 15.39 -0.75 19.99
C LEU A 189 14.25 -0.86 21.01
N ARG A 190 14.03 -2.07 21.58
CA ARG A 190 13.04 -2.26 22.65
C ARG A 190 13.33 -1.40 23.87
N ARG A 191 14.58 -1.38 24.33
CA ARG A 191 14.99 -0.57 25.48
C ARG A 191 14.73 0.92 25.24
N GLU A 192 15.08 1.44 24.06
CA GLU A 192 14.86 2.83 23.67
C GLU A 192 13.37 3.21 23.62
N MET A 193 12.52 2.26 23.25
CA MET A 193 11.07 2.43 23.15
C MET A 193 10.33 2.13 24.46
N GLY A 194 11.03 1.75 25.54
CA GLY A 194 10.41 1.35 26.81
C GLY A 194 9.60 0.05 26.71
N ILE A 195 10.02 -0.85 25.84
CA ILE A 195 9.45 -2.19 25.66
C ILE A 195 10.24 -3.18 26.50
N GLY A 196 9.55 -4.01 27.29
CA GLY A 196 10.18 -5.08 28.07
C GLY A 196 10.84 -6.13 27.19
N GLN A 197 11.95 -6.70 27.64
CA GLN A 197 12.68 -7.72 26.87
C GLN A 197 11.87 -9.01 26.70
N ASP A 198 11.04 -9.35 27.69
CA ASP A 198 10.21 -10.56 27.71
C ASP A 198 8.81 -10.33 27.11
N GLU A 199 8.47 -9.10 26.71
CA GLU A 199 7.19 -8.81 26.07
C GLU A 199 7.13 -9.40 24.65
N PHE A 200 5.97 -9.96 24.29
CA PHE A 200 5.63 -10.35 22.93
C PHE A 200 4.98 -9.19 22.21
N VAL A 201 5.70 -8.57 21.30
CA VAL A 201 5.31 -7.31 20.69
C VAL A 201 4.69 -7.49 19.31
N ILE A 202 3.47 -7.03 19.15
CA ILE A 202 2.73 -7.01 17.89
C ILE A 202 2.67 -5.58 17.37
N LEU A 203 3.03 -5.39 16.10
CA LEU A 203 2.91 -4.09 15.45
C LEU A 203 1.77 -4.13 14.43
N CYS A 204 0.82 -3.20 14.54
CA CYS A 204 -0.23 -2.96 13.55
C CYS A 204 -0.11 -1.51 13.01
N THR A 205 0.14 -1.38 11.70
CA THR A 205 0.40 -0.08 11.09
C THR A 205 -0.67 0.29 10.06
N GLY A 206 -1.02 1.58 10.01
CA GLY A 206 -1.96 2.12 9.03
C GLY A 206 -2.80 3.27 9.55
N GLU A 207 -3.47 3.98 8.64
CA GLU A 207 -4.42 5.02 9.04
C GLU A 207 -5.52 4.44 9.96
N LEU A 208 -5.88 5.15 11.02
CA LEU A 208 -6.92 4.71 11.96
C LEU A 208 -8.31 5.00 11.35
N LEU A 209 -8.76 4.09 10.49
CA LEU A 209 -10.00 4.18 9.72
C LEU A 209 -10.83 2.89 9.88
N LYS A 210 -12.14 2.98 9.72
CA LYS A 210 -13.05 1.81 9.76
C LYS A 210 -12.59 0.65 8.87
N ASN A 211 -12.07 0.96 7.67
CA ASN A 211 -11.57 -0.06 6.75
C ASN A 211 -10.36 -0.83 7.31
N LYS A 212 -9.50 -0.18 8.10
CA LYS A 212 -8.31 -0.80 8.68
C LYS A 212 -8.61 -1.68 9.89
N ASN A 213 -9.77 -1.48 10.52
CA ASN A 213 -10.37 -2.36 11.52
C ASN A 213 -9.42 -2.73 12.68
N GLN A 214 -8.68 -1.74 13.20
CA GLN A 214 -7.81 -1.93 14.37
C GLN A 214 -8.60 -2.38 15.61
N ARG A 215 -9.92 -2.14 15.63
CA ARG A 215 -10.83 -2.68 16.66
C ARG A 215 -10.69 -4.20 16.81
N THR A 216 -10.64 -4.95 15.71
CA THR A 216 -10.45 -6.41 15.75
C THR A 216 -9.09 -6.78 16.34
N ALA A 217 -8.01 -6.05 16.02
CA ALA A 217 -6.70 -6.28 16.60
C ALA A 217 -6.69 -6.08 18.13
N ILE A 218 -7.32 -5.00 18.61
CA ILE A 218 -7.45 -4.71 20.05
C ILE A 218 -8.20 -5.82 20.75
N LEU A 219 -9.36 -6.24 20.22
CA LEU A 219 -10.18 -7.29 20.83
C LEU A 219 -9.48 -8.66 20.84
N ALA A 220 -8.81 -9.02 19.75
CA ALA A 220 -8.06 -10.28 19.66
C ALA A 220 -6.89 -10.31 20.64
N VAL A 221 -6.16 -9.22 20.77
CA VAL A 221 -5.08 -9.11 21.76
C VAL A 221 -5.65 -9.17 23.18
N HIS A 222 -6.75 -8.50 23.47
CA HIS A 222 -7.42 -8.59 24.78
C HIS A 222 -7.81 -10.04 25.13
N GLU A 223 -8.36 -10.79 24.16
CA GLU A 223 -8.69 -12.21 24.38
C GLU A 223 -7.44 -13.05 24.63
N ALA A 224 -6.39 -12.92 23.83
CA ALA A 224 -5.15 -13.66 23.98
C ALA A 224 -4.43 -13.32 25.31
N ARG A 225 -4.52 -12.08 25.78
CA ARG A 225 -3.94 -11.65 27.05
C ARG A 225 -4.55 -12.30 28.29
N LYS A 226 -5.72 -12.88 28.19
CA LYS A 226 -6.30 -13.68 29.30
C LYS A 226 -5.41 -14.89 29.66
N LYS A 227 -4.62 -15.38 28.70
CA LYS A 227 -3.65 -16.47 28.89
C LYS A 227 -2.20 -15.98 28.94
N HIS A 228 -1.87 -14.95 28.15
CA HIS A 228 -0.50 -14.48 27.93
C HIS A 228 -0.39 -12.99 28.25
N SER A 229 -0.15 -12.65 29.51
CA SER A 229 -0.13 -11.26 30.00
C SER A 229 1.04 -10.42 29.45
N ASP A 230 2.05 -11.06 28.86
CA ASP A 230 3.23 -10.45 28.25
C ASP A 230 3.00 -9.90 26.83
N ILE A 231 1.83 -10.14 26.22
CA ILE A 231 1.52 -9.62 24.88
C ILE A 231 1.31 -8.10 24.94
N ARG A 232 2.00 -7.37 24.05
CA ARG A 232 1.86 -5.93 23.85
C ARG A 232 1.50 -5.62 22.41
N LEU A 233 0.54 -4.71 22.19
CA LEU A 233 0.13 -4.24 20.86
C LEU A 233 0.49 -2.77 20.66
N LEU A 234 1.21 -2.48 19.59
CA LEU A 234 1.52 -1.12 19.15
C LEU A 234 0.71 -0.80 17.89
N LEU A 235 -0.10 0.26 17.95
CA LEU A 235 -0.91 0.75 16.83
C LEU A 235 -0.29 2.03 16.27
N ALA A 236 0.36 1.94 15.10
CA ALA A 236 1.01 3.08 14.47
C ALA A 236 0.12 3.69 13.39
N GLY A 237 -0.24 4.96 13.56
CA GLY A 237 -1.03 5.73 12.61
C GLY A 237 -1.89 6.80 13.27
N ASN A 238 -2.50 7.64 12.42
CA ASN A 238 -3.51 8.61 12.82
C ASN A 238 -4.77 8.42 11.97
N GLY A 239 -5.92 8.89 12.46
CA GLY A 239 -7.17 8.82 11.71
C GLY A 239 -8.40 9.10 12.56
N SER A 240 -9.55 9.05 11.89
CA SER A 240 -10.84 9.40 12.51
C SER A 240 -11.32 8.43 13.61
N GLU A 241 -10.80 7.20 13.61
CA GLU A 241 -11.18 6.17 14.60
C GLU A 241 -10.37 6.28 15.92
N ARG A 242 -9.36 7.19 16.01
CA ARG A 242 -8.46 7.26 17.16
C ARG A 242 -9.23 7.32 18.49
N ALA A 243 -10.15 8.26 18.65
CA ALA A 243 -10.90 8.43 19.90
C ALA A 243 -11.73 7.18 20.25
N ALA A 244 -12.36 6.55 19.26
CA ALA A 244 -13.13 5.33 19.48
C ALA A 244 -12.24 4.13 19.89
N LEU A 245 -11.03 4.04 19.36
CA LEU A 245 -10.07 3.00 19.72
C LEU A 245 -9.50 3.26 21.14
N GLU A 246 -9.20 4.50 21.50
CA GLU A 246 -8.76 4.88 22.86
C GLU A 246 -9.84 4.54 23.89
N SER A 247 -11.12 4.87 23.62
CA SER A 247 -12.26 4.50 24.48
C SER A 247 -12.37 2.98 24.66
N LEU A 248 -12.22 2.22 23.58
CA LEU A 248 -12.26 0.75 23.65
C LEU A 248 -11.12 0.19 24.52
N ILE A 249 -9.90 0.70 24.39
CA ILE A 249 -8.74 0.29 25.20
C ILE A 249 -9.00 0.56 26.68
N ASP A 250 -9.63 1.70 27.01
CA ASP A 250 -10.02 2.05 28.37
C ASP A 250 -11.09 1.14 28.94
N GLU A 251 -12.15 0.88 28.16
CA GLU A 251 -13.24 -0.01 28.53
C GLU A 251 -12.73 -1.44 28.84
N LEU A 252 -11.69 -1.88 28.13
CA LEU A 252 -11.06 -3.20 28.33
C LEU A 252 -9.97 -3.20 29.43
N GLY A 253 -9.57 -2.02 29.94
CA GLY A 253 -8.50 -1.90 30.93
C GLY A 253 -7.10 -2.16 30.41
N GLU A 254 -6.87 -2.02 29.09
CA GLU A 254 -5.64 -2.47 28.39
C GLU A 254 -4.63 -1.34 28.10
N ARG A 255 -4.74 -0.19 28.74
CA ARG A 255 -3.83 0.96 28.50
C ARG A 255 -2.34 0.68 28.72
N LYS A 256 -2.00 -0.35 29.50
CA LYS A 256 -0.60 -0.71 29.76
C LYS A 256 -0.01 -1.60 28.66
N SER A 257 -0.86 -2.29 27.93
CA SER A 257 -0.48 -3.34 26.96
C SER A 257 -0.85 -2.99 25.51
N ILE A 258 -1.76 -2.03 25.29
CA ILE A 258 -2.17 -1.59 23.96
C ILE A 258 -1.96 -0.08 23.84
N GLU A 259 -1.10 0.31 22.89
CA GLU A 259 -0.67 1.71 22.74
C GLU A 259 -0.90 2.23 21.32
N LEU A 260 -1.54 3.42 21.21
CA LEU A 260 -1.62 4.18 19.94
C LEU A 260 -0.41 5.12 19.86
N ILE A 261 0.64 4.68 19.18
CA ILE A 261 1.93 5.40 19.09
C ILE A 261 1.93 6.56 18.07
N GLY A 262 0.76 6.84 17.44
CA GLY A 262 0.62 7.93 16.47
C GLY A 262 1.28 7.64 15.12
N TYR A 263 1.38 8.67 14.28
CA TYR A 263 2.05 8.58 12.99
C TYR A 263 3.58 8.56 13.18
N ARG A 264 4.24 7.57 12.58
CA ARG A 264 5.68 7.36 12.68
C ARG A 264 6.35 7.41 11.31
N ILE A 265 7.49 8.06 11.22
CA ILE A 265 8.34 8.09 10.02
C ILE A 265 9.47 7.06 10.08
N ASP A 266 9.73 6.55 11.28
CA ASP A 266 10.77 5.61 11.67
C ASP A 266 10.19 4.19 11.91
N LEU A 267 9.23 3.77 11.09
CA LEU A 267 8.53 2.49 11.25
C LEU A 267 9.44 1.28 11.20
N GLU A 268 10.56 1.34 10.47
CA GLU A 268 11.57 0.29 10.41
C GLU A 268 12.12 -0.09 11.79
N ARG A 269 12.23 0.89 12.68
CA ARG A 269 12.67 0.65 14.07
C ARG A 269 11.63 -0.13 14.86
N TYR A 270 10.35 0.19 14.69
CA TYR A 270 9.24 -0.53 15.34
C TYR A 270 9.08 -1.95 14.77
N VAL A 271 9.24 -2.11 13.45
CA VAL A 271 9.28 -3.44 12.83
C VAL A 271 10.48 -4.24 13.33
N GLY A 272 11.66 -3.61 13.50
CA GLY A 272 12.83 -4.25 14.12
C GLY A 272 12.57 -4.74 15.53
N ALA A 273 11.89 -3.94 16.35
CA ALA A 273 11.59 -4.23 17.76
C ALA A 273 10.45 -5.24 17.97
N CYS A 274 9.52 -5.39 17.02
CA CYS A 274 8.36 -6.29 17.18
C CYS A 274 8.71 -7.77 16.90
N ASP A 275 7.88 -8.68 17.39
CA ASP A 275 7.98 -10.11 17.10
C ASP A 275 7.23 -10.47 15.81
N MET A 276 6.08 -9.83 15.58
CA MET A 276 5.25 -10.06 14.42
C MET A 276 4.44 -8.81 14.04
N VAL A 277 3.84 -8.84 12.86
CA VAL A 277 2.91 -7.79 12.42
C VAL A 277 1.49 -8.32 12.30
N MET A 278 0.51 -7.44 12.52
CA MET A 278 -0.91 -7.76 12.38
C MET A 278 -1.61 -6.74 11.47
N SER A 279 -2.54 -7.21 10.62
CA SER A 279 -3.42 -6.35 9.84
C SER A 279 -4.82 -6.93 9.71
N CYS A 280 -5.80 -6.22 10.28
CA CYS A 280 -7.21 -6.65 10.32
C CYS A 280 -8.09 -5.97 9.25
N SER A 281 -7.50 -5.35 8.24
CA SER A 281 -8.20 -4.55 7.23
C SER A 281 -9.26 -5.34 6.48
N PHE A 282 -10.44 -4.75 6.30
CA PHE A 282 -11.48 -5.37 5.47
C PHE A 282 -11.11 -5.41 3.99
N ARG A 283 -10.32 -4.45 3.52
CA ARG A 283 -9.91 -4.35 2.12
C ARG A 283 -8.53 -3.71 2.00
N GLU A 284 -7.67 -4.35 1.19
CA GLU A 284 -6.39 -3.81 0.76
C GLU A 284 -6.23 -3.96 -0.77
N GLY A 285 -5.41 -3.08 -1.36
CA GLY A 285 -4.82 -3.32 -2.67
C GLY A 285 -3.65 -4.28 -2.53
N LEU A 286 -2.47 -3.74 -2.29
CA LEU A 286 -1.30 -4.48 -1.82
C LEU A 286 -0.74 -3.72 -0.60
N PRO A 287 -0.84 -4.24 0.63
CA PRO A 287 -0.43 -3.52 1.83
C PRO A 287 1.09 -3.49 1.97
N LEU A 288 1.70 -2.35 1.63
CA LEU A 288 3.15 -2.18 1.61
C LEU A 288 3.79 -2.44 2.99
N ASN A 289 3.11 -2.08 4.07
CA ASN A 289 3.57 -2.32 5.44
C ASN A 289 3.78 -3.82 5.76
N ILE A 290 3.00 -4.71 5.15
CA ILE A 290 3.22 -6.17 5.29
C ILE A 290 4.45 -6.60 4.47
N ALA A 291 4.60 -6.11 3.24
CA ALA A 291 5.80 -6.38 2.43
C ALA A 291 7.08 -5.86 3.10
N GLU A 292 7.03 -4.69 3.72
CA GLU A 292 8.13 -4.10 4.51
C GLU A 292 8.47 -4.97 5.74
N ALA A 293 7.47 -5.48 6.45
CA ALA A 293 7.67 -6.40 7.56
C ALA A 293 8.29 -7.73 7.12
N MET A 294 7.87 -8.27 5.97
CA MET A 294 8.45 -9.48 5.39
C MET A 294 9.95 -9.29 5.06
N LEU A 295 10.36 -8.12 4.55
CA LEU A 295 11.78 -7.77 4.35
C LEU A 295 12.59 -7.82 5.65
N MET A 296 11.96 -7.62 6.80
CA MET A 296 12.58 -7.68 8.12
C MET A 296 12.34 -9.02 8.86
N LYS A 297 12.03 -10.09 8.10
CA LYS A 297 11.79 -11.43 8.65
C LYS A 297 10.64 -11.49 9.66
N LYS A 298 9.59 -10.66 9.50
CA LYS A 298 8.43 -10.72 10.40
C LYS A 298 7.30 -11.51 9.77
N ALA A 299 6.81 -12.50 10.53
CA ALA A 299 5.57 -13.19 10.17
C ALA A 299 4.36 -12.26 10.33
N ALA A 300 3.31 -12.51 9.56
CA ALA A 300 2.12 -11.68 9.56
C ALA A 300 0.85 -12.47 9.92
N LEU A 301 0.03 -11.91 10.81
CA LEU A 301 -1.34 -12.38 11.05
C LEU A 301 -2.31 -11.38 10.40
N VAL A 302 -3.04 -11.82 9.37
CA VAL A 302 -3.80 -10.90 8.54
C VAL A 302 -5.23 -11.38 8.27
N SER A 303 -6.12 -10.42 8.01
CA SER A 303 -7.49 -10.71 7.57
C SER A 303 -7.53 -11.20 6.13
N ASP A 304 -8.52 -12.02 5.81
CA ASP A 304 -8.74 -12.55 4.46
C ASP A 304 -9.28 -11.47 3.52
N ASN A 305 -8.37 -10.88 2.75
CA ASN A 305 -8.69 -10.00 1.63
C ASN A 305 -7.65 -10.19 0.51
N ARG A 306 -7.96 -9.70 -0.69
CA ARG A 306 -7.13 -9.94 -1.87
C ARG A 306 -5.67 -9.46 -1.71
N GLY A 307 -5.44 -8.29 -1.09
CA GLY A 307 -4.09 -7.75 -0.91
C GLY A 307 -3.26 -8.56 0.09
N HIS A 308 -3.89 -9.06 1.15
CA HIS A 308 -3.22 -9.94 2.10
C HIS A 308 -2.89 -11.31 1.47
N ARG A 309 -3.80 -11.88 0.67
CA ARG A 309 -3.55 -13.15 -0.04
C ARG A 309 -2.41 -13.07 -1.06
N GLU A 310 -2.09 -11.87 -1.59
CA GLU A 310 -0.92 -11.70 -2.44
C GLU A 310 0.40 -11.87 -1.67
N LEU A 311 0.46 -11.32 -0.46
CA LEU A 311 1.68 -11.27 0.34
C LEU A 311 1.87 -12.51 1.21
N VAL A 312 0.81 -12.94 1.91
CA VAL A 312 0.89 -13.99 2.94
C VAL A 312 0.46 -15.33 2.36
N GLU A 313 1.33 -16.33 2.49
CA GLU A 313 1.01 -17.74 2.28
C GLU A 313 0.56 -18.34 3.61
N ASN A 314 -0.74 -18.70 3.70
CA ASN A 314 -1.35 -19.16 4.94
C ASN A 314 -0.67 -20.43 5.49
N GLY A 315 -0.24 -20.38 6.76
CA GLY A 315 0.49 -21.45 7.44
C GLY A 315 1.97 -21.55 7.09
N LYS A 316 2.49 -20.67 6.19
CA LYS A 316 3.89 -20.69 5.76
C LYS A 316 4.64 -19.40 6.07
N THR A 317 4.08 -18.23 5.67
CA THR A 317 4.68 -16.93 5.93
C THR A 317 3.91 -16.12 6.97
N GLY A 318 2.88 -16.73 7.55
CA GLY A 318 1.96 -16.16 8.51
C GLY A 318 0.61 -16.83 8.44
N TYR A 319 -0.42 -16.21 9.02
CA TYR A 319 -1.79 -16.73 8.96
C TYR A 319 -2.77 -15.74 8.35
N ILE A 320 -3.75 -16.28 7.61
CA ILE A 320 -4.88 -15.54 7.05
C ILE A 320 -6.14 -16.05 7.74
N VAL A 321 -6.90 -15.14 8.36
CA VAL A 321 -8.15 -15.45 9.09
C VAL A 321 -9.32 -14.61 8.59
N GLY A 322 -10.53 -15.02 8.88
CA GLY A 322 -11.74 -14.30 8.47
C GLY A 322 -11.73 -12.84 8.94
N SER A 323 -12.11 -11.92 8.07
CA SER A 323 -12.16 -10.49 8.43
C SER A 323 -13.16 -10.23 9.56
N GLY A 324 -12.69 -9.65 10.66
CA GLY A 324 -13.51 -9.35 11.84
C GLY A 324 -13.72 -10.53 12.78
N ASP A 325 -13.16 -11.69 12.51
CA ASP A 325 -13.23 -12.87 13.39
C ASP A 325 -12.22 -12.75 14.53
N VAL A 326 -12.63 -12.12 15.62
CA VAL A 326 -11.79 -11.86 16.82
C VAL A 326 -11.25 -13.17 17.40
N GLY A 327 -12.08 -14.23 17.48
CA GLY A 327 -11.68 -15.52 18.04
C GLY A 327 -10.57 -16.16 17.20
N ALA A 328 -10.74 -16.24 15.88
CA ALA A 328 -9.72 -16.80 15.01
C ALA A 328 -8.42 -15.99 15.03
N PHE A 329 -8.48 -14.65 15.16
CA PHE A 329 -7.28 -13.83 15.37
C PHE A 329 -6.59 -14.17 16.70
N ALA A 330 -7.34 -14.31 17.80
CA ALA A 330 -6.81 -14.64 19.11
C ALA A 330 -6.15 -16.03 19.11
N ASP A 331 -6.83 -17.06 18.57
CA ASP A 331 -6.32 -18.43 18.50
C ASP A 331 -5.00 -18.51 17.72
N ARG A 332 -4.89 -17.79 16.57
CA ARG A 332 -3.65 -17.78 15.79
C ARG A 332 -2.55 -16.99 16.47
N LEU A 333 -2.92 -15.90 17.14
CA LEU A 333 -1.98 -15.13 17.95
C LEU A 333 -1.39 -15.97 19.09
N GLU A 334 -2.21 -16.70 19.84
CA GLU A 334 -1.76 -17.62 20.88
C GLU A 334 -0.81 -18.70 20.32
N LEU A 335 -1.15 -19.32 19.19
CA LEU A 335 -0.28 -20.29 18.52
C LEU A 335 1.09 -19.70 18.15
N MET A 336 1.11 -18.48 17.58
CA MET A 336 2.36 -17.81 17.21
C MET A 336 3.16 -17.32 18.42
N HIS A 337 2.49 -17.02 19.52
CA HIS A 337 3.12 -16.70 20.80
C HIS A 337 3.78 -17.94 21.42
N ASP A 338 3.09 -19.07 21.49
CA ASP A 338 3.54 -20.29 22.17
C ASP A 338 4.64 -21.03 21.40
N ASP A 339 4.62 -20.97 20.07
CA ASP A 339 5.63 -21.61 19.21
C ASP A 339 6.54 -20.55 18.54
N ARG A 340 7.56 -20.12 19.27
CA ARG A 340 8.56 -19.16 18.79
C ARG A 340 9.40 -19.70 17.63
N ALA A 341 9.59 -21.01 17.55
CA ALA A 341 10.30 -21.65 16.46
C ALA A 341 9.49 -21.58 15.17
N LEU A 342 8.18 -21.85 15.24
CA LEU A 342 7.25 -21.68 14.14
C LEU A 342 7.21 -20.21 13.68
N LEU A 343 7.10 -19.26 14.60
CA LEU A 343 7.09 -17.84 14.31
C LEU A 343 8.35 -17.41 13.54
N SER A 344 9.52 -17.84 14.01
CA SER A 344 10.81 -17.55 13.36
C SER A 344 10.88 -18.19 11.97
N ALA A 345 10.47 -19.45 11.81
CA ALA A 345 10.43 -20.11 10.50
C ALA A 345 9.50 -19.41 9.51
N MET A 346 8.33 -18.95 9.97
CA MET A 346 7.41 -18.16 9.15
C MET A 346 8.04 -16.82 8.73
N GLY A 347 8.80 -16.18 9.60
CA GLY A 347 9.54 -14.95 9.30
C GLY A 347 10.62 -15.17 8.22
N ASP A 348 11.36 -16.27 8.29
CA ASP A 348 12.36 -16.62 7.28
C ASP A 348 11.72 -16.92 5.91
N GLU A 349 10.59 -17.63 5.87
CA GLU A 349 9.84 -17.86 4.64
C GLU A 349 9.22 -16.55 4.09
N ALA A 350 8.74 -15.67 4.96
CA ALA A 350 8.28 -14.33 4.58
C ALA A 350 9.40 -13.51 3.93
N TYR A 351 10.61 -13.55 4.49
CA TYR A 351 11.78 -12.88 3.93
C TYR A 351 12.15 -13.41 2.54
N LYS A 352 12.17 -14.73 2.34
CA LYS A 352 12.42 -15.31 1.01
C LYS A 352 11.39 -14.83 -0.01
N ARG A 353 10.10 -14.81 0.38
CA ARG A 353 9.01 -14.36 -0.49
C ARG A 353 9.08 -12.85 -0.75
N SER A 354 9.56 -12.05 0.19
CA SER A 354 9.62 -10.58 0.07
C SER A 354 10.46 -10.10 -1.11
N ALA A 355 11.38 -10.92 -1.62
CA ALA A 355 12.17 -10.60 -2.81
C ALA A 355 11.30 -10.25 -4.03
N LEU A 356 10.11 -10.87 -4.16
CA LEU A 356 9.16 -10.54 -5.23
C LEU A 356 8.66 -9.10 -5.14
N TYR A 357 8.54 -8.58 -3.94
CA TYR A 357 7.96 -7.27 -3.61
C TYR A 357 9.00 -6.19 -3.35
N ALA A 358 10.28 -6.52 -3.41
CA ALA A 358 11.38 -5.57 -3.26
C ALA A 358 11.39 -4.56 -4.41
N ALA A 359 11.69 -3.29 -4.11
CA ALA A 359 11.67 -2.21 -5.08
C ALA A 359 12.52 -2.50 -6.32
N GLU A 360 13.68 -3.12 -6.15
CA GLU A 360 14.61 -3.48 -7.25
C GLU A 360 13.99 -4.42 -8.29
N ASN A 361 13.13 -5.35 -7.86
CA ASN A 361 12.45 -6.29 -8.75
C ASN A 361 11.19 -5.68 -9.37
N VAL A 362 10.38 -5.01 -8.57
CA VAL A 362 9.16 -4.32 -9.04
C VAL A 362 9.47 -3.25 -10.08
N VAL A 363 10.56 -2.49 -9.89
CA VAL A 363 10.99 -1.46 -10.85
C VAL A 363 11.32 -2.09 -12.20
N LYS A 364 11.99 -3.25 -12.25
CA LYS A 364 12.29 -3.97 -13.50
C LYS A 364 11.01 -4.46 -14.21
N GLU A 365 10.00 -4.89 -13.44
CA GLU A 365 8.71 -5.28 -14.02
C GLU A 365 8.00 -4.08 -14.67
N ILE A 366 7.97 -2.93 -13.98
CA ILE A 366 7.35 -1.70 -14.52
C ILE A 366 8.13 -1.18 -15.72
N GLU A 367 9.45 -1.19 -15.67
CA GLU A 367 10.32 -0.81 -16.79
C GLU A 367 10.04 -1.65 -18.02
N LYS A 368 9.95 -2.97 -17.86
CA LYS A 368 9.60 -3.87 -18.97
C LYS A 368 8.26 -3.50 -19.62
N VAL A 369 7.26 -3.13 -18.80
CA VAL A 369 5.97 -2.66 -19.33
C VAL A 369 6.14 -1.35 -20.12
N TYR A 370 6.98 -0.42 -19.65
CA TYR A 370 7.27 0.82 -20.38
C TYR A 370 7.89 0.53 -21.74
N ASP A 371 8.90 -0.35 -21.78
CA ASP A 371 9.58 -0.75 -23.01
C ASP A 371 8.64 -1.43 -24.00
N GLU A 372 7.77 -2.32 -23.52
CA GLU A 372 6.80 -3.03 -24.37
C GLU A 372 5.77 -2.06 -24.97
N VAL A 373 5.25 -1.14 -24.15
CA VAL A 373 4.23 -0.16 -24.60
C VAL A 373 4.81 0.84 -25.60
N GLN A 374 6.09 1.19 -25.51
CA GLN A 374 6.74 2.12 -26.44
C GLN A 374 7.09 1.50 -27.79
N LYS A 375 7.22 0.17 -27.88
CA LYS A 375 7.51 -0.53 -29.16
C LYS A 375 6.29 -0.67 -30.08
N VAL A 376 5.10 -0.54 -29.53
CA VAL A 376 3.80 -0.63 -30.23
C VAL A 376 3.34 0.74 -30.70
#